data_fd928ee88242d935c87055b5eba19e8d
#
_entry.id   fd928ee88242d935c87055b5eba19e8d
#
_cell.length_a   1.000
_cell.length_b   1.000
_cell.length_c   1.000
_cell.angle_alpha   90.00
_cell.angle_beta   90.00
_cell.angle_gamma   90.00
#
_symmetry.space_group_name_H-M   'P 1'
#
loop_
_entity.id
_entity.type
_entity.pdbx_description
1 polymer ?
#
loop_
_entity_poly.entity_id
_entity_poly.type
_entity_poly.pdbx_seq_one_letter_code
_entity_poly.pdbx_strand_id
1 'polypeptide(L)'
;MRVAVTGAAGMIGSNLVHGLNAAGIDDLIAVDELSDGSKYRNLAGARLSDYFDKDEFQTRFARGELGKLDVVLHQGACSDTMEHDGRLMLASNYRCSKDLFDECQRQGTRLLYASSAAVYGGSTAFREAPECEQPLNVYGYSKLLFDNVVRRHLGRLAAQVAGFRYFNVYGPREQHKGRMASVAWHHHEQFRAGGVVRLFGEYGGYAAGEQQRDFVYVDDVVAVNLWFLEHPDRSGVYNLGSGRAQPFNEVARATVNGMRALRGEPALSLAELVGAGLVQYLPFPPALVGKYQCHTQADLSALRAAGCDLPFVEVAAGVRRYLDWLAQAGQS
;
A
#
# COMPACT_ATOMS: atom_id res chain seq x y z
N MET A 1 -1.51 18.76 -16.48
CA MET A 1 -2.48 17.81 -15.92
C MET A 1 -2.69 18.20 -14.47
N ARG A 2 -3.94 18.43 -14.08
CA ARG A 2 -4.33 18.77 -12.72
C ARG A 2 -4.82 17.54 -11.97
N VAL A 3 -4.14 17.19 -10.89
CA VAL A 3 -4.32 15.92 -10.16
C VAL A 3 -4.71 16.21 -8.71
N ALA A 4 -5.72 15.50 -8.19
CA ALA A 4 -5.95 15.44 -6.75
C ALA A 4 -5.49 14.10 -6.20
N VAL A 5 -4.79 14.12 -5.07
CA VAL A 5 -4.36 12.90 -4.36
C VAL A 5 -5.01 12.89 -2.99
N THR A 6 -5.96 11.98 -2.74
CA THR A 6 -6.54 11.82 -1.40
C THR A 6 -5.72 10.82 -0.59
N GLY A 7 -5.68 11.00 0.72
CA GLY A 7 -4.73 10.28 1.56
C GLY A 7 -3.28 10.70 1.28
N ALA A 8 -3.11 11.95 0.82
CA ALA A 8 -1.85 12.48 0.31
C ALA A 8 -0.71 12.46 1.35
N ALA A 9 -1.02 12.64 2.63
CA ALA A 9 -0.05 12.59 3.71
C ALA A 9 0.21 11.16 4.24
N GLY A 10 -0.54 10.15 3.75
CA GLY A 10 -0.29 8.74 4.03
C GLY A 10 0.93 8.20 3.28
N MET A 11 1.33 6.97 3.58
CA MET A 11 2.49 6.33 2.96
C MET A 11 2.39 6.30 1.42
N ILE A 12 1.36 5.67 0.86
CA ILE A 12 1.23 5.51 -0.60
C ILE A 12 0.95 6.87 -1.25
N GLY A 13 0.00 7.65 -0.69
CA GLY A 13 -0.37 8.95 -1.24
C GLY A 13 0.80 9.92 -1.34
N SER A 14 1.64 10.02 -0.33
CA SER A 14 2.81 10.91 -0.35
C SER A 14 3.89 10.45 -1.34
N ASN A 15 4.11 9.14 -1.47
CA ASN A 15 5.02 8.63 -2.51
C ASN A 15 4.47 8.89 -3.92
N LEU A 16 3.15 8.83 -4.12
CA LEU A 16 2.52 9.25 -5.38
C LEU A 16 2.71 10.75 -5.64
N VAL A 17 2.50 11.60 -4.64
CA VAL A 17 2.75 13.06 -4.77
C VAL A 17 4.18 13.34 -5.20
N HIS A 18 5.17 12.76 -4.53
CA HIS A 18 6.58 12.93 -4.91
C HIS A 18 6.90 12.33 -6.27
N GLY A 19 6.31 11.17 -6.61
CA GLY A 19 6.46 10.54 -7.92
C GLY A 19 5.88 11.39 -9.06
N LEU A 20 4.72 11.99 -8.86
CA LEU A 20 4.10 12.94 -9.78
C LEU A 20 4.99 14.17 -9.99
N ASN A 21 5.53 14.76 -8.91
CA ASN A 21 6.47 15.87 -9.01
C ASN A 21 7.76 15.49 -9.77
N ALA A 22 8.28 14.28 -9.54
CA ALA A 22 9.44 13.77 -10.27
C ALA A 22 9.14 13.59 -11.78
N ALA A 23 7.90 13.26 -12.13
CA ALA A 23 7.41 13.21 -13.52
C ALA A 23 7.04 14.59 -14.12
N GLY A 24 7.29 15.69 -13.40
CA GLY A 24 7.01 17.05 -13.87
C GLY A 24 5.56 17.49 -13.74
N ILE A 25 4.76 16.80 -12.93
CA ILE A 25 3.37 17.15 -12.66
C ILE A 25 3.31 17.87 -11.31
N ASP A 26 3.11 19.20 -11.36
CA ASP A 26 3.17 20.08 -10.18
C ASP A 26 1.82 20.75 -9.85
N ASP A 27 0.83 20.68 -10.76
CA ASP A 27 -0.55 21.12 -10.46
C ASP A 27 -1.27 20.02 -9.66
N LEU A 28 -0.85 19.88 -8.40
CA LEU A 28 -1.27 18.84 -7.48
C LEU A 28 -2.06 19.41 -6.32
N ILE A 29 -3.25 18.89 -6.11
CA ILE A 29 -4.05 19.11 -4.91
C ILE A 29 -3.81 17.95 -3.94
N ALA A 30 -3.23 18.23 -2.79
CA ALA A 30 -3.13 17.26 -1.71
C ALA A 30 -4.40 17.29 -0.88
N VAL A 31 -4.96 16.12 -0.58
CA VAL A 31 -6.16 15.97 0.25
C VAL A 31 -5.89 14.96 1.34
N ASP A 32 -5.96 15.37 2.59
CA ASP A 32 -5.78 14.47 3.74
C ASP A 32 -6.44 15.04 4.98
N GLU A 33 -6.47 14.25 6.03
CA GLU A 33 -6.78 14.66 7.39
C GLU A 33 -5.47 14.71 8.18
N LEU A 34 -5.08 15.89 8.65
CA LEU A 34 -3.87 16.10 9.46
C LEU A 34 -4.18 16.18 10.96
N SER A 35 -5.15 15.37 11.44
CA SER A 35 -5.41 15.20 12.87
C SER A 35 -4.16 14.68 13.61
N ASP A 36 -3.38 13.78 12.98
CA ASP A 36 -1.98 13.55 13.34
C ASP A 36 -1.09 14.52 12.56
N GLY A 37 -0.73 15.63 13.21
CA GLY A 37 0.08 16.67 12.58
C GLY A 37 1.46 16.19 12.12
N SER A 38 2.01 15.09 12.68
CA SER A 38 3.32 14.55 12.27
C SER A 38 3.36 14.11 10.79
N LYS A 39 2.22 13.79 10.20
CA LYS A 39 2.07 13.37 8.80
C LYS A 39 2.52 14.45 7.80
N TYR A 40 2.58 15.74 8.19
CA TYR A 40 3.08 16.80 7.29
C TYR A 40 4.47 16.49 6.73
N ARG A 41 5.30 15.77 7.50
CA ARG A 41 6.66 15.38 7.08
C ARG A 41 6.66 14.58 5.79
N ASN A 42 5.61 13.81 5.54
CA ASN A 42 5.47 13.02 4.32
C ASN A 42 5.25 13.90 3.07
N LEU A 43 4.72 15.11 3.24
CA LEU A 43 4.50 16.11 2.19
C LEU A 43 5.61 17.16 2.13
N ALA A 44 6.51 17.19 3.11
CA ALA A 44 7.61 18.14 3.11
C ALA A 44 8.45 18.02 1.83
N GLY A 45 8.72 19.15 1.16
CA GLY A 45 9.43 19.20 -0.11
C GLY A 45 8.58 18.84 -1.34
N ALA A 46 7.32 18.50 -1.21
CA ALA A 46 6.41 18.33 -2.34
C ALA A 46 6.00 19.69 -2.93
N ARG A 47 5.86 19.75 -4.26
CA ARG A 47 5.30 20.90 -4.97
C ARG A 47 3.80 20.66 -5.13
N LEU A 48 3.01 21.51 -4.48
CA LEU A 48 1.55 21.42 -4.44
C LEU A 48 0.96 22.74 -4.94
N SER A 49 -0.14 22.68 -5.68
CA SER A 49 -0.93 23.85 -6.04
C SER A 49 -1.93 24.21 -4.93
N ASP A 50 -2.41 23.24 -4.15
CA ASP A 50 -3.33 23.45 -3.04
C ASP A 50 -3.35 22.26 -2.07
N TYR A 51 -3.95 22.49 -0.88
CA TYR A 51 -4.23 21.46 0.13
C TYR A 51 -5.65 21.64 0.66
N PHE A 52 -6.39 20.54 0.77
CA PHE A 52 -7.72 20.51 1.40
C PHE A 52 -7.81 19.42 2.46
N ASP A 53 -8.58 19.71 3.51
CA ASP A 53 -9.13 18.66 4.35
C ASP A 53 -10.07 17.75 3.52
N LYS A 54 -10.16 16.48 3.90
CA LYS A 54 -10.93 15.45 3.17
C LYS A 54 -12.39 15.83 2.96
N ASP A 55 -13.04 16.41 3.99
CA ASP A 55 -14.48 16.74 3.95
C ASP A 55 -14.72 18.02 3.14
N GLU A 56 -13.81 18.99 3.24
CA GLU A 56 -13.82 20.18 2.42
C GLU A 56 -13.64 19.84 0.93
N PHE A 57 -12.66 18.98 0.61
CA PHE A 57 -12.43 18.53 -0.75
C PHE A 57 -13.68 17.90 -1.36
N GLN A 58 -14.30 16.93 -0.66
CA GLN A 58 -15.52 16.27 -1.16
C GLN A 58 -16.63 17.28 -1.44
N THR A 59 -16.85 18.21 -0.51
CA THR A 59 -17.90 19.24 -0.66
C THR A 59 -17.66 20.13 -1.86
N ARG A 60 -16.43 20.66 -2.02
CA ARG A 60 -16.07 21.55 -3.12
C ARG A 60 -16.05 20.83 -4.46
N PHE A 61 -15.57 19.57 -4.49
CA PHE A 61 -15.54 18.78 -5.71
C PHE A 61 -16.97 18.50 -6.21
N ALA A 62 -17.86 18.08 -5.31
CA ALA A 62 -19.27 17.84 -5.65
C ALA A 62 -20.00 19.11 -6.19
N ARG A 63 -19.58 20.30 -5.74
CA ARG A 63 -20.12 21.59 -6.23
C ARG A 63 -19.44 22.11 -7.50
N GLY A 64 -18.39 21.42 -7.99
CA GLY A 64 -17.61 21.88 -9.15
C GLY A 64 -16.73 23.11 -8.85
N GLU A 65 -16.48 23.43 -7.59
CA GLU A 65 -15.73 24.63 -7.16
C GLU A 65 -14.22 24.50 -7.35
N LEU A 66 -13.72 23.28 -7.62
CA LEU A 66 -12.28 23.02 -7.80
C LEU A 66 -11.81 23.22 -9.27
N GLY A 67 -12.73 23.56 -10.18
CA GLY A 67 -12.44 23.57 -11.61
C GLY A 67 -12.27 22.13 -12.15
N LYS A 68 -11.79 22.01 -13.38
CA LYS A 68 -11.61 20.70 -14.01
C LYS A 68 -10.41 19.96 -13.38
N LEU A 69 -10.65 18.79 -12.83
CA LEU A 69 -9.60 17.82 -12.47
C LEU A 69 -9.47 16.79 -13.59
N ASP A 70 -8.24 16.49 -13.99
CA ASP A 70 -7.97 15.45 -14.99
C ASP A 70 -8.08 14.06 -14.36
N VAL A 71 -7.63 13.92 -13.10
CA VAL A 71 -7.64 12.64 -12.37
C VAL A 71 -7.64 12.84 -10.86
N VAL A 72 -8.28 11.92 -10.16
CA VAL A 72 -8.16 11.74 -8.71
C VAL A 72 -7.44 10.42 -8.45
N LEU A 73 -6.33 10.48 -7.69
CA LEU A 73 -5.66 9.33 -7.11
C LEU A 73 -6.18 9.13 -5.69
N HIS A 74 -7.13 8.21 -5.53
CA HIS A 74 -7.84 8.02 -4.26
C HIS A 74 -7.15 6.98 -3.39
N GLN A 75 -6.27 7.44 -2.48
CA GLN A 75 -5.56 6.59 -1.50
C GLN A 75 -6.12 6.74 -0.08
N GLY A 76 -6.98 7.73 0.15
CA GLY A 76 -7.59 8.01 1.45
C GLY A 76 -8.52 6.89 1.90
N ALA A 77 -8.26 6.33 3.08
CA ALA A 77 -9.08 5.29 3.72
C ALA A 77 -8.69 5.12 5.19
N CYS A 78 -9.62 4.61 6.00
CA CYS A 78 -9.24 3.96 7.25
C CYS A 78 -8.56 2.64 6.91
N SER A 79 -7.26 2.52 7.17
CA SER A 79 -6.44 1.34 6.83
C SER A 79 -6.21 0.39 8.01
N ASP A 80 -6.82 0.67 9.17
CA ASP A 80 -6.71 -0.20 10.35
C ASP A 80 -7.54 -1.47 10.15
N THR A 81 -6.86 -2.58 9.89
CA THR A 81 -7.50 -3.91 9.71
C THR A 81 -8.05 -4.50 11.00
N MET A 82 -7.71 -3.88 12.16
CA MET A 82 -8.19 -4.29 13.48
C MET A 82 -9.36 -3.43 13.97
N GLU A 83 -9.81 -2.45 13.17
CA GLU A 83 -11.03 -1.70 13.47
C GLU A 83 -12.26 -2.61 13.31
N HIS A 84 -13.12 -2.62 14.33
CA HIS A 84 -14.33 -3.43 14.36
C HIS A 84 -15.63 -2.62 14.20
N ASP A 85 -15.56 -1.29 14.25
CA ASP A 85 -16.71 -0.44 13.95
C ASP A 85 -17.01 -0.45 12.44
N GLY A 86 -17.94 -1.33 12.06
CA GLY A 86 -18.37 -1.46 10.66
C GLY A 86 -19.03 -0.18 10.12
N ARG A 87 -19.65 0.64 10.97
CA ARG A 87 -20.26 1.91 10.56
C ARG A 87 -19.19 2.91 10.15
N LEU A 88 -18.16 3.10 11.00
CA LEU A 88 -16.99 3.94 10.71
C LEU A 88 -16.31 3.46 9.42
N MET A 89 -16.03 2.16 9.33
CA MET A 89 -15.32 1.57 8.21
C MET A 89 -16.07 1.74 6.88
N LEU A 90 -17.38 1.49 6.87
CA LEU A 90 -18.18 1.65 5.66
C LEU A 90 -18.38 3.12 5.27
N ALA A 91 -18.50 4.03 6.24
CA ALA A 91 -18.54 5.45 5.96
C ALA A 91 -17.24 5.95 5.32
N SER A 92 -16.09 5.62 5.94
CA SER A 92 -14.79 6.13 5.52
C SER A 92 -14.27 5.48 4.22
N ASN A 93 -14.50 4.18 4.01
CA ASN A 93 -13.90 3.45 2.89
C ASN A 93 -14.87 3.21 1.73
N TYR A 94 -16.12 2.84 2.03
CA TYR A 94 -17.07 2.52 0.96
C TYR A 94 -17.86 3.76 0.51
N ARG A 95 -18.53 4.47 1.44
CA ARG A 95 -19.38 5.60 1.07
C ARG A 95 -18.57 6.72 0.45
N CYS A 96 -17.50 7.12 1.12
CA CYS A 96 -16.56 8.14 0.63
C CYS A 96 -16.05 7.83 -0.79
N SER A 97 -15.59 6.58 -1.02
CA SER A 97 -15.08 6.15 -2.33
C SER A 97 -16.20 6.13 -3.39
N LYS A 98 -17.40 5.70 -3.01
CA LYS A 98 -18.54 5.66 -3.93
C LYS A 98 -19.00 7.06 -4.33
N ASP A 99 -19.14 7.97 -3.37
CA ASP A 99 -19.56 9.35 -3.65
C ASP A 99 -18.52 10.06 -4.54
N LEU A 100 -17.22 9.80 -4.29
CA LEU A 100 -16.13 10.29 -5.14
C LEU A 100 -16.17 9.69 -6.55
N PHE A 101 -16.44 8.39 -6.68
CA PHE A 101 -16.61 7.73 -7.97
C PHE A 101 -17.78 8.33 -8.75
N ASP A 102 -18.96 8.46 -8.13
CA ASP A 102 -20.14 9.01 -8.78
C ASP A 102 -19.84 10.43 -9.32
N GLU A 103 -19.13 11.23 -8.52
CA GLU A 103 -18.76 12.58 -8.90
C GLU A 103 -17.71 12.63 -10.02
N CYS A 104 -16.68 11.76 -9.96
CA CYS A 104 -15.70 11.62 -11.01
C CYS A 104 -16.37 11.25 -12.36
N GLN A 105 -17.30 10.30 -12.34
CA GLN A 105 -18.04 9.91 -13.55
C GLN A 105 -18.93 11.05 -14.07
N ARG A 106 -19.55 11.82 -13.19
CA ARG A 106 -20.38 12.97 -13.56
C ARG A 106 -19.57 14.08 -14.24
N GLN A 107 -18.33 14.32 -13.76
CA GLN A 107 -17.46 15.39 -14.28
C GLN A 107 -16.53 14.93 -15.40
N GLY A 108 -16.48 13.64 -15.74
CA GLY A 108 -15.52 13.10 -16.69
C GLY A 108 -14.09 13.10 -16.17
N THR A 109 -13.93 13.08 -14.84
CA THR A 109 -12.64 12.98 -14.15
C THR A 109 -12.24 11.52 -13.98
N ARG A 110 -10.99 11.17 -14.30
CA ARG A 110 -10.46 9.82 -14.11
C ARG A 110 -10.28 9.50 -12.62
N LEU A 111 -10.44 8.22 -12.25
CA LEU A 111 -10.28 7.77 -10.88
C LEU A 111 -9.35 6.55 -10.82
N LEU A 112 -8.22 6.69 -10.15
CA LEU A 112 -7.35 5.58 -9.76
C LEU A 112 -7.47 5.41 -8.24
N TYR A 113 -7.79 4.19 -7.75
CA TYR A 113 -8.11 4.04 -6.33
C TYR A 113 -7.43 2.85 -5.65
N ALA A 114 -7.21 2.99 -4.35
CA ALA A 114 -6.66 1.94 -3.50
C ALA A 114 -7.74 0.93 -3.09
N SER A 115 -7.68 -0.27 -3.65
CA SER A 115 -8.28 -1.48 -3.08
C SER A 115 -7.23 -2.24 -2.26
N SER A 116 -7.47 -3.48 -1.88
CA SER A 116 -6.57 -4.23 -0.99
C SER A 116 -6.66 -5.73 -1.26
N ALA A 117 -5.53 -6.44 -1.11
CA ALA A 117 -5.50 -7.90 -1.05
C ALA A 117 -6.29 -8.49 0.15
N ALA A 118 -6.66 -7.67 1.13
CA ALA A 118 -7.55 -8.08 2.23
C ALA A 118 -8.93 -8.55 1.75
N VAL A 119 -9.33 -8.23 0.51
CA VAL A 119 -10.55 -8.74 -0.13
C VAL A 119 -10.52 -10.26 -0.32
N TYR A 120 -9.35 -10.84 -0.45
CA TYR A 120 -9.18 -12.29 -0.61
C TYR A 120 -9.32 -13.06 0.69
N GLY A 121 -8.93 -12.46 1.80
CA GLY A 121 -9.17 -12.98 3.16
C GLY A 121 -8.80 -14.45 3.33
N GLY A 122 -9.83 -15.32 3.42
CA GLY A 122 -9.68 -16.76 3.62
C GLY A 122 -9.37 -17.58 2.36
N SER A 123 -9.31 -16.94 1.19
CA SER A 123 -9.02 -17.65 -0.07
C SER A 123 -7.55 -18.09 -0.15
N THR A 124 -7.32 -19.15 -0.90
CA THR A 124 -5.98 -19.63 -1.30
C THR A 124 -5.60 -19.19 -2.73
N ALA A 125 -6.54 -18.55 -3.46
CA ALA A 125 -6.33 -18.02 -4.80
C ALA A 125 -6.49 -16.50 -4.78
N PHE A 126 -5.54 -15.79 -5.37
CA PHE A 126 -5.43 -14.34 -5.32
C PHE A 126 -5.59 -13.73 -6.71
N ARG A 127 -6.69 -14.07 -7.39
CA ARG A 127 -7.08 -13.56 -8.70
C ARG A 127 -8.31 -12.67 -8.57
N GLU A 128 -8.47 -11.67 -9.46
CA GLU A 128 -9.55 -10.68 -9.43
C GLU A 128 -10.91 -11.26 -9.88
N ALA A 129 -11.28 -12.39 -9.30
CA ALA A 129 -12.51 -13.11 -9.59
C ALA A 129 -13.36 -13.29 -8.32
N PRO A 130 -14.72 -13.19 -8.45
CA PRO A 130 -15.62 -13.24 -7.29
C PRO A 130 -15.46 -14.48 -6.41
N GLU A 131 -15.17 -15.64 -7.02
CA GLU A 131 -14.97 -16.91 -6.30
C GLU A 131 -13.71 -16.91 -5.40
N CYS A 132 -12.77 -15.98 -5.64
CA CYS A 132 -11.56 -15.83 -4.84
C CYS A 132 -11.71 -14.82 -3.69
N GLU A 133 -12.86 -14.15 -3.55
CA GLU A 133 -13.07 -13.01 -2.64
C GLU A 133 -13.77 -13.46 -1.37
N GLN A 134 -13.04 -13.53 -0.24
CA GLN A 134 -13.51 -14.03 1.04
C GLN A 134 -12.97 -13.18 2.20
N PRO A 135 -13.33 -11.87 2.28
CA PRO A 135 -12.76 -10.97 3.28
C PRO A 135 -13.02 -11.47 4.71
N LEU A 136 -12.00 -11.42 5.57
CA LEU A 136 -12.06 -11.89 6.95
C LEU A 136 -12.37 -10.77 7.97
N ASN A 137 -12.40 -9.52 7.53
CA ASN A 137 -12.69 -8.36 8.37
C ASN A 137 -13.47 -7.29 7.60
N VAL A 138 -14.02 -6.33 8.35
CA VAL A 138 -14.83 -5.26 7.78
C VAL A 138 -14.02 -4.32 6.87
N TYR A 139 -12.71 -4.19 7.10
CA TYR A 139 -11.82 -3.45 6.20
C TYR A 139 -11.80 -4.09 4.80
N GLY A 140 -11.47 -5.38 4.69
CA GLY A 140 -11.47 -6.11 3.42
C GLY A 140 -12.85 -6.08 2.76
N TYR A 141 -13.92 -6.24 3.55
CA TYR A 141 -15.29 -6.15 3.05
C TYR A 141 -15.62 -4.75 2.49
N SER A 142 -15.19 -3.67 3.14
CA SER A 142 -15.42 -2.30 2.66
C SER A 142 -14.77 -2.03 1.30
N LYS A 143 -13.56 -2.58 1.08
CA LYS A 143 -12.86 -2.49 -0.21
C LYS A 143 -13.55 -3.32 -1.29
N LEU A 144 -13.96 -4.55 -0.95
CA LEU A 144 -14.69 -5.42 -1.87
C LEU A 144 -16.03 -4.80 -2.32
N LEU A 145 -16.77 -4.17 -1.41
CA LEU A 145 -18.02 -3.48 -1.76
C LEU A 145 -17.79 -2.42 -2.84
N PHE A 146 -16.71 -1.66 -2.73
CA PHE A 146 -16.40 -0.63 -3.72
C PHE A 146 -15.89 -1.24 -5.04
N ASP A 147 -15.04 -2.27 -5.00
CA ASP A 147 -14.65 -3.02 -6.20
C ASP A 147 -15.89 -3.51 -6.96
N ASN A 148 -16.91 -4.00 -6.26
CA ASN A 148 -18.16 -4.47 -6.86
C ASN A 148 -18.98 -3.33 -7.50
N VAL A 149 -18.96 -2.11 -6.94
CA VAL A 149 -19.56 -0.93 -7.59
C VAL A 149 -18.84 -0.67 -8.91
N VAL A 150 -17.51 -0.62 -8.92
CA VAL A 150 -16.72 -0.37 -10.13
C VAL A 150 -16.98 -1.45 -11.19
N ARG A 151 -16.94 -2.73 -10.83
CA ARG A 151 -17.20 -3.84 -11.76
C ARG A 151 -18.56 -3.73 -12.48
N ARG A 152 -19.61 -3.33 -11.76
CA ARG A 152 -20.95 -3.12 -12.35
C ARG A 152 -20.99 -1.98 -13.36
N HIS A 153 -20.01 -1.09 -13.35
CA HIS A 153 -19.97 0.08 -14.24
C HIS A 153 -18.94 -0.02 -15.35
N LEU A 154 -18.05 -1.02 -15.38
CA LEU A 154 -16.94 -1.13 -16.34
C LEU A 154 -17.37 -0.96 -17.81
N GLY A 155 -18.55 -1.48 -18.19
CA GLY A 155 -19.05 -1.36 -19.59
C GLY A 155 -19.71 0.00 -19.93
N ARG A 156 -19.78 0.95 -18.99
CA ARG A 156 -20.52 2.25 -19.16
C ARG A 156 -19.84 3.41 -18.43
N LEU A 157 -18.53 3.37 -18.25
CA LEU A 157 -17.77 4.43 -17.61
C LEU A 157 -17.70 5.66 -18.53
N ALA A 158 -17.91 6.85 -17.95
CA ALA A 158 -17.70 8.13 -18.63
C ALA A 158 -16.22 8.54 -18.66
N ALA A 159 -15.44 8.07 -17.67
CA ALA A 159 -14.01 8.30 -17.57
C ALA A 159 -13.33 7.04 -17.00
N GLN A 160 -12.01 6.92 -17.20
CA GLN A 160 -11.20 5.82 -16.70
C GLN A 160 -11.41 5.59 -15.18
N VAL A 161 -11.54 4.30 -14.82
CA VAL A 161 -11.49 3.87 -13.41
C VAL A 161 -10.58 2.67 -13.29
N ALA A 162 -9.50 2.79 -12.51
CA ALA A 162 -8.60 1.68 -12.22
C ALA A 162 -8.43 1.52 -10.71
N GLY A 163 -8.75 0.34 -10.20
CA GLY A 163 -8.58 -0.04 -8.80
C GLY A 163 -7.40 -0.98 -8.63
N PHE A 164 -6.62 -0.75 -7.57
CA PHE A 164 -5.45 -1.57 -7.28
C PHE A 164 -5.61 -2.30 -5.95
N ARG A 165 -5.66 -3.61 -5.99
CA ARG A 165 -5.59 -4.47 -4.80
C ARG A 165 -4.15 -4.56 -4.35
N TYR A 166 -3.74 -3.61 -3.51
CA TYR A 166 -2.40 -3.58 -2.96
C TYR A 166 -2.16 -4.79 -2.06
N PHE A 167 -1.04 -5.48 -2.30
CA PHE A 167 -0.50 -6.51 -1.42
C PHE A 167 0.31 -5.86 -0.30
N ASN A 168 1.36 -6.48 0.19
CA ASN A 168 2.10 -5.96 1.34
C ASN A 168 3.09 -4.85 0.93
N VAL A 169 2.57 -3.63 0.81
CA VAL A 169 3.39 -2.46 0.45
C VAL A 169 4.31 -2.07 1.60
N TYR A 170 5.59 -1.82 1.30
CA TYR A 170 6.60 -1.33 2.24
C TYR A 170 7.47 -0.25 1.59
N GLY A 171 8.12 0.59 2.42
CA GLY A 171 9.03 1.61 1.94
C GLY A 171 8.91 2.96 2.65
N PRO A 172 9.49 4.03 2.09
CA PRO A 172 9.49 5.37 2.64
C PRO A 172 8.14 5.89 3.14
N ARG A 173 8.19 6.76 4.17
CA ARG A 173 7.05 7.56 4.66
C ARG A 173 5.94 6.76 5.36
N GLU A 174 6.27 5.63 5.98
CA GLU A 174 5.30 4.83 6.75
C GLU A 174 5.41 4.97 8.28
N GLN A 175 6.31 5.79 8.79
CA GLN A 175 6.63 5.89 10.22
C GLN A 175 5.41 6.24 11.11
N HIS A 176 4.47 7.02 10.57
CA HIS A 176 3.24 7.43 11.26
C HIS A 176 2.22 6.29 11.44
N LYS A 177 2.41 5.14 10.77
CA LYS A 177 1.40 4.06 10.72
C LYS A 177 1.35 3.22 12.01
N GLY A 178 2.27 3.42 12.96
CA GLY A 178 2.31 2.64 14.20
C GLY A 178 2.30 1.13 13.93
N ARG A 179 1.37 0.40 14.54
CA ARG A 179 1.22 -1.06 14.37
C ARG A 179 0.93 -1.51 12.94
N MET A 180 0.39 -0.62 12.10
CA MET A 180 0.04 -0.91 10.70
C MET A 180 1.18 -0.63 9.72
N ALA A 181 2.35 -0.24 10.21
CA ALA A 181 3.55 -0.13 9.40
C ALA A 181 4.00 -1.51 8.90
N SER A 182 4.82 -1.52 7.82
CA SER A 182 5.29 -2.76 7.23
C SER A 182 6.19 -3.54 8.18
N VAL A 183 6.35 -4.83 7.88
CA VAL A 183 7.27 -5.69 8.62
C VAL A 183 8.73 -5.23 8.45
N ALA A 184 9.08 -4.63 7.32
CA ALA A 184 10.43 -4.07 7.09
C ALA A 184 10.70 -2.90 8.06
N TRP A 185 9.73 -2.02 8.28
CA TRP A 185 9.81 -0.96 9.29
C TRP A 185 9.93 -1.52 10.70
N HIS A 186 9.09 -2.50 11.06
CA HIS A 186 9.15 -3.11 12.39
C HIS A 186 10.50 -3.80 12.65
N HIS A 187 11.05 -4.49 11.66
CA HIS A 187 12.37 -5.10 11.78
C HIS A 187 13.49 -4.06 11.93
N HIS A 188 13.42 -2.96 11.17
CA HIS A 188 14.34 -1.83 11.32
C HIS A 188 14.31 -1.29 12.74
N GLU A 189 13.11 -0.97 13.28
CA GLU A 189 12.97 -0.42 14.63
C GLU A 189 13.41 -1.40 15.72
N GLN A 190 13.07 -2.68 15.60
CA GLN A 190 13.52 -3.70 16.53
C GLN A 190 15.05 -3.81 16.54
N PHE A 191 15.67 -3.86 15.37
CA PHE A 191 17.12 -3.97 15.27
C PHE A 191 17.83 -2.70 15.76
N ARG A 192 17.30 -1.53 15.45
CA ARG A 192 17.81 -0.23 15.92
C ARG A 192 17.76 -0.12 17.45
N ALA A 193 16.66 -0.58 18.07
CA ALA A 193 16.44 -0.45 19.51
C ALA A 193 17.20 -1.51 20.35
N GLY A 194 17.31 -2.74 19.83
CA GLY A 194 17.84 -3.85 20.63
C GLY A 194 18.79 -4.79 19.90
N GLY A 195 19.16 -4.49 18.65
CA GLY A 195 20.08 -5.34 17.86
C GLY A 195 19.50 -6.68 17.45
N VAL A 196 18.19 -6.92 17.61
CA VAL A 196 17.55 -8.21 17.38
C VAL A 196 16.23 -8.03 16.64
N VAL A 197 16.01 -8.81 15.59
CA VAL A 197 14.73 -8.96 14.91
C VAL A 197 14.01 -10.19 15.42
N ARG A 198 12.71 -10.09 15.72
CA ARG A 198 11.88 -11.18 16.20
C ARG A 198 10.80 -11.53 15.21
N LEU A 199 10.74 -12.81 14.84
CA LEU A 199 9.77 -13.40 13.92
C LEU A 199 8.87 -14.40 14.66
N PHE A 200 7.73 -14.73 14.08
CA PHE A 200 6.89 -15.81 14.59
C PHE A 200 7.51 -17.16 14.28
N GLY A 201 7.35 -18.08 15.20
CA GLY A 201 7.72 -19.49 15.07
C GLY A 201 6.88 -20.23 14.03
N GLU A 202 6.96 -21.53 14.06
CA GLU A 202 6.21 -22.40 13.15
C GLU A 202 4.68 -22.25 13.32
N TYR A 203 3.98 -22.20 12.20
CA TYR A 203 2.51 -22.15 12.17
C TYR A 203 1.96 -22.46 10.77
N GLY A 204 0.82 -23.16 10.72
CA GLY A 204 0.08 -23.39 9.48
C GLY A 204 0.85 -24.21 8.43
N GLY A 205 1.72 -25.14 8.88
CA GLY A 205 2.56 -25.96 8.02
C GLY A 205 3.85 -25.28 7.55
N TYR A 206 4.12 -24.06 8.00
CA TYR A 206 5.35 -23.32 7.69
C TYR A 206 6.32 -23.39 8.89
N ALA A 207 7.59 -23.59 8.63
CA ALA A 207 8.66 -23.48 9.62
C ALA A 207 8.75 -22.03 10.16
N ALA A 208 9.54 -21.82 11.21
CA ALA A 208 9.72 -20.52 11.85
C ALA A 208 10.18 -19.43 10.86
N GLY A 209 9.40 -18.36 10.76
CA GLY A 209 9.64 -17.24 9.84
C GLY A 209 9.41 -17.53 8.34
N GLU A 210 8.98 -18.76 7.99
CA GLU A 210 8.76 -19.18 6.60
C GLU A 210 7.34 -18.89 6.08
N GLN A 211 6.45 -18.32 6.89
CA GLN A 211 5.19 -17.79 6.40
C GLN A 211 5.50 -16.74 5.32
N GLN A 212 4.67 -16.65 4.28
CA GLN A 212 4.98 -15.91 3.06
C GLN A 212 4.00 -14.78 2.77
N ARG A 213 4.50 -13.70 2.23
CA ARG A 213 3.71 -12.58 1.70
C ARG A 213 4.26 -12.13 0.34
N ASP A 214 3.37 -11.59 -0.47
CA ASP A 214 3.79 -10.78 -1.61
C ASP A 214 4.12 -9.38 -1.11
N PHE A 215 5.40 -9.11 -0.93
CA PHE A 215 5.91 -7.80 -0.57
C PHE A 215 6.18 -6.97 -1.83
N VAL A 216 5.62 -5.77 -1.89
CA VAL A 216 5.80 -4.84 -3.01
C VAL A 216 6.40 -3.52 -2.53
N TYR A 217 7.47 -3.09 -3.18
CA TYR A 217 8.13 -1.83 -2.83
C TYR A 217 7.30 -0.65 -3.32
N VAL A 218 7.22 0.42 -2.52
CA VAL A 218 6.31 1.53 -2.79
C VAL A 218 6.59 2.26 -4.10
N ASP A 219 7.84 2.30 -4.57
CA ASP A 219 8.16 2.91 -5.87
C ASP A 219 7.56 2.12 -7.03
N ASP A 220 7.42 0.79 -6.90
CA ASP A 220 6.73 -0.03 -7.91
C ASP A 220 5.23 0.30 -7.93
N VAL A 221 4.64 0.56 -6.76
CA VAL A 221 3.25 1.04 -6.65
C VAL A 221 3.09 2.38 -7.36
N VAL A 222 4.02 3.31 -7.14
CA VAL A 222 4.04 4.61 -7.83
C VAL A 222 4.17 4.42 -9.34
N ALA A 223 5.12 3.59 -9.80
CA ALA A 223 5.35 3.33 -11.21
C ALA A 223 4.10 2.78 -11.92
N VAL A 224 3.39 1.83 -11.30
CA VAL A 224 2.14 1.29 -11.88
C VAL A 224 1.05 2.36 -11.94
N ASN A 225 0.87 3.18 -10.89
CA ASN A 225 -0.10 4.27 -10.92
C ASN A 225 0.22 5.29 -12.04
N LEU A 226 1.49 5.67 -12.21
CA LEU A 226 1.94 6.56 -13.28
C LEU A 226 1.69 5.93 -14.65
N TRP A 227 1.96 4.63 -14.81
CA TRP A 227 1.67 3.91 -16.05
C TRP A 227 0.18 4.01 -16.41
N PHE A 228 -0.74 3.82 -15.45
CA PHE A 228 -2.19 3.97 -15.70
C PHE A 228 -2.60 5.42 -16.01
N LEU A 229 -1.88 6.43 -15.51
CA LEU A 229 -2.10 7.82 -15.91
C LEU A 229 -1.78 8.04 -17.39
N GLU A 230 -0.78 7.35 -17.92
CA GLU A 230 -0.38 7.42 -19.34
C GLU A 230 -1.27 6.55 -20.25
N HIS A 231 -2.05 5.63 -19.66
CA HIS A 231 -2.93 4.69 -20.38
C HIS A 231 -4.41 4.87 -19.96
N PRO A 232 -5.04 6.00 -20.34
CA PRO A 232 -6.40 6.34 -19.88
C PRO A 232 -7.51 5.43 -20.44
N ASP A 233 -7.20 4.61 -21.43
CA ASP A 233 -8.08 3.59 -22.01
C ASP A 233 -8.18 2.31 -21.17
N ARG A 234 -7.37 2.16 -20.11
CA ARG A 234 -7.34 1.00 -19.25
C ARG A 234 -8.19 1.22 -18.00
N SER A 235 -9.29 0.47 -17.89
CA SER A 235 -10.16 0.46 -16.71
C SER A 235 -10.34 -0.95 -16.18
N GLY A 236 -10.46 -1.10 -14.88
CA GLY A 236 -10.62 -2.40 -14.23
C GLY A 236 -10.22 -2.41 -12.76
N VAL A 237 -10.21 -3.61 -12.19
CA VAL A 237 -9.64 -3.87 -10.86
C VAL A 237 -8.46 -4.81 -11.05
N TYR A 238 -7.32 -4.47 -10.52
CA TYR A 238 -6.04 -5.16 -10.75
C TYR A 238 -5.33 -5.46 -9.45
N ASN A 239 -4.71 -6.63 -9.36
CA ASN A 239 -3.74 -6.88 -8.29
C ASN A 239 -2.49 -6.02 -8.48
N LEU A 240 -1.99 -5.47 -7.38
CA LEU A 240 -0.72 -4.78 -7.34
C LEU A 240 0.14 -5.33 -6.20
N GLY A 241 0.91 -6.33 -6.55
CA GLY A 241 1.96 -7.01 -5.80
C GLY A 241 3.14 -7.25 -6.71
N SER A 242 4.16 -7.94 -6.21
CA SER A 242 5.33 -8.32 -7.02
C SER A 242 5.10 -9.60 -7.84
N GLY A 243 4.02 -10.34 -7.56
CA GLY A 243 3.75 -11.67 -8.13
C GLY A 243 4.63 -12.76 -7.52
N ARG A 244 5.35 -12.47 -6.44
CA ARG A 244 6.26 -13.39 -5.75
C ARG A 244 5.99 -13.40 -4.26
N ALA A 245 5.60 -14.56 -3.74
CA ALA A 245 5.52 -14.77 -2.29
C ALA A 245 6.93 -14.99 -1.73
N GLN A 246 7.29 -14.24 -0.69
CA GLN A 246 8.58 -14.36 -0.03
C GLN A 246 8.42 -14.51 1.48
N PRO A 247 9.30 -15.30 2.16
CA PRO A 247 9.18 -15.51 3.59
C PRO A 247 9.58 -14.29 4.41
N PHE A 248 9.03 -14.17 5.60
CA PHE A 248 9.44 -13.13 6.56
C PHE A 248 10.92 -13.21 6.91
N ASN A 249 11.52 -14.39 6.86
CA ASN A 249 12.95 -14.60 7.01
C ASN A 249 13.79 -13.78 6.02
N GLU A 250 13.33 -13.65 4.76
CA GLU A 250 14.03 -12.82 3.75
C GLU A 250 13.98 -11.34 4.10
N VAL A 251 12.84 -10.84 4.58
CA VAL A 251 12.72 -9.43 5.01
C VAL A 251 13.64 -9.19 6.21
N ALA A 252 13.65 -10.10 7.19
CA ALA A 252 14.51 -9.98 8.36
C ALA A 252 16.00 -10.01 7.98
N ARG A 253 16.41 -10.97 7.14
CA ARG A 253 17.79 -11.11 6.63
C ARG A 253 18.20 -9.84 5.88
N ALA A 254 17.35 -9.34 4.97
CA ALA A 254 17.62 -8.12 4.21
C ALA A 254 17.76 -6.90 5.11
N THR A 255 16.88 -6.75 6.12
CA THR A 255 16.91 -5.62 7.06
C THR A 255 18.16 -5.66 7.93
N VAL A 256 18.45 -6.79 8.57
CA VAL A 256 19.63 -6.91 9.46
C VAL A 256 20.92 -6.69 8.67
N ASN A 257 21.07 -7.35 7.52
CA ASN A 257 22.27 -7.19 6.70
C ASN A 257 22.39 -5.78 6.10
N GLY A 258 21.28 -5.15 5.73
CA GLY A 258 21.30 -3.76 5.28
C GLY A 258 21.78 -2.80 6.36
N MET A 259 21.28 -2.95 7.61
CA MET A 259 21.73 -2.13 8.74
C MET A 259 23.19 -2.42 9.15
N ARG A 260 23.66 -3.67 9.03
CA ARG A 260 25.05 -4.07 9.22
C ARG A 260 25.95 -3.39 8.16
N ALA A 261 25.51 -3.42 6.90
CA ALA A 261 26.24 -2.77 5.81
C ALA A 261 26.41 -1.25 6.00
N LEU A 262 25.41 -0.55 6.57
CA LEU A 262 25.55 0.87 6.93
C LEU A 262 26.62 1.12 8.01
N ARG A 263 27.03 0.08 8.74
CA ARG A 263 28.12 0.11 9.75
C ARG A 263 29.43 -0.44 9.21
N GLY A 264 29.51 -0.81 7.93
CA GLY A 264 30.69 -1.43 7.33
C GLY A 264 30.88 -2.91 7.68
N GLU A 265 29.85 -3.57 8.22
CA GLU A 265 29.91 -4.97 8.63
C GLU A 265 29.52 -5.91 7.46
N PRO A 266 30.14 -7.11 7.34
CA PRO A 266 29.83 -8.04 6.27
C PRO A 266 28.43 -8.65 6.42
N ALA A 267 27.83 -9.04 5.29
CA ALA A 267 26.56 -9.75 5.28
C ALA A 267 26.73 -11.17 5.86
N LEU A 268 25.68 -11.64 6.52
CA LEU A 268 25.58 -12.97 7.11
C LEU A 268 24.41 -13.75 6.47
N SER A 269 24.56 -15.07 6.39
CA SER A 269 23.45 -15.96 6.05
C SER A 269 22.38 -15.94 7.16
N LEU A 270 21.18 -16.42 6.87
CA LEU A 270 20.12 -16.52 7.88
C LEU A 270 20.56 -17.39 9.08
N ALA A 271 21.25 -18.51 8.81
CA ALA A 271 21.74 -19.40 9.87
C ALA A 271 22.75 -18.69 10.79
N GLU A 272 23.66 -17.91 10.23
CA GLU A 272 24.62 -17.12 11.01
C GLU A 272 23.93 -16.01 11.81
N LEU A 273 22.91 -15.33 11.23
CA LEU A 273 22.13 -14.33 11.95
C LEU A 273 21.38 -14.92 13.15
N VAL A 274 20.80 -16.11 12.99
CA VAL A 274 20.14 -16.86 14.07
C VAL A 274 21.16 -17.32 15.11
N GLY A 275 22.28 -17.91 14.67
CA GLY A 275 23.35 -18.36 15.56
C GLY A 275 24.00 -17.24 16.38
N ALA A 276 24.08 -16.03 15.81
CA ALA A 276 24.54 -14.82 16.49
C ALA A 276 23.45 -14.14 17.36
N GLY A 277 22.23 -14.66 17.39
CA GLY A 277 21.10 -14.08 18.15
C GLY A 277 20.53 -12.78 17.57
N LEU A 278 20.91 -12.41 16.35
CA LEU A 278 20.42 -11.19 15.67
C LEU A 278 19.02 -11.38 15.07
N VAL A 279 18.62 -12.62 14.80
CA VAL A 279 17.26 -13.04 14.44
C VAL A 279 16.82 -14.10 15.44
N GLN A 280 15.64 -13.93 16.01
CA GLN A 280 15.04 -14.82 16.99
C GLN A 280 13.60 -15.18 16.60
N TYR A 281 13.18 -16.40 16.95
CA TYR A 281 11.82 -16.85 16.73
C TYR A 281 11.06 -16.90 18.05
N LEU A 282 9.86 -16.30 18.05
CA LEU A 282 8.94 -16.32 19.18
C LEU A 282 7.84 -17.35 18.93
N PRO A 283 7.26 -17.97 19.98
CA PRO A 283 6.08 -18.79 19.82
C PRO A 283 4.99 -18.04 19.02
N PHE A 284 4.28 -18.77 18.15
CA PHE A 284 3.21 -18.16 17.39
C PHE A 284 2.11 -17.64 18.33
N PRO A 285 1.64 -16.37 18.17
CA PRO A 285 0.68 -15.77 19.10
C PRO A 285 -0.66 -16.50 19.10
N PRO A 286 -1.18 -16.95 20.26
CA PRO A 286 -2.46 -17.67 20.33
C PRO A 286 -3.64 -16.89 19.76
N ALA A 287 -3.63 -15.56 19.89
CA ALA A 287 -4.70 -14.68 19.39
C ALA A 287 -4.83 -14.67 17.85
N LEU A 288 -3.78 -15.11 17.14
CA LEU A 288 -3.76 -15.17 15.66
C LEU A 288 -4.08 -16.56 15.11
N VAL A 289 -4.18 -17.58 15.96
CA VAL A 289 -4.51 -18.95 15.53
C VAL A 289 -5.86 -18.96 14.82
N GLY A 290 -5.92 -19.54 13.62
CA GLY A 290 -7.12 -19.61 12.77
C GLY A 290 -7.50 -18.30 12.06
N LYS A 291 -6.80 -17.19 12.33
CA LYS A 291 -7.09 -15.86 11.73
C LYS A 291 -5.94 -15.32 10.88
N TYR A 292 -4.81 -16.02 10.84
CA TYR A 292 -3.60 -15.57 10.16
C TYR A 292 -3.45 -16.23 8.80
N GLN A 293 -3.34 -15.44 7.75
CA GLN A 293 -2.97 -15.93 6.42
C GLN A 293 -1.49 -16.32 6.42
N CYS A 294 -1.17 -17.57 6.08
CA CYS A 294 0.21 -18.01 6.01
C CYS A 294 0.86 -17.74 4.65
N HIS A 295 0.07 -17.46 3.60
CA HIS A 295 0.56 -17.22 2.25
C HIS A 295 -0.31 -16.17 1.54
N THR A 296 0.33 -15.25 0.81
CA THR A 296 -0.33 -14.39 -0.19
C THR A 296 0.60 -14.19 -1.37
N GLN A 297 0.07 -14.24 -2.60
CA GLN A 297 0.80 -13.98 -3.84
C GLN A 297 -0.16 -13.41 -4.88
N ALA A 298 0.16 -12.25 -5.44
CA ALA A 298 -0.63 -11.62 -6.48
C ALA A 298 -0.59 -12.46 -7.77
N ASP A 299 -1.75 -12.80 -8.31
CA ASP A 299 -1.85 -13.17 -9.71
C ASP A 299 -1.84 -11.87 -10.53
N LEU A 300 -0.82 -11.68 -11.34
CA LEU A 300 -0.63 -10.46 -12.13
C LEU A 300 -1.20 -10.57 -13.55
N SER A 301 -1.89 -11.65 -13.86
CA SER A 301 -2.37 -11.91 -15.23
C SER A 301 -3.24 -10.79 -15.79
N ALA A 302 -4.15 -10.23 -14.98
CA ALA A 302 -5.00 -9.12 -15.41
C ALA A 302 -4.20 -7.83 -15.61
N LEU A 303 -3.23 -7.52 -14.76
CA LEU A 303 -2.34 -6.37 -14.92
C LEU A 303 -1.50 -6.48 -16.19
N ARG A 304 -0.93 -7.66 -16.47
CA ARG A 304 -0.16 -7.94 -17.68
C ARG A 304 -1.04 -7.91 -18.95
N ALA A 305 -2.25 -8.46 -18.87
CA ALA A 305 -3.21 -8.39 -19.98
C ALA A 305 -3.65 -6.94 -20.29
N ALA A 306 -3.62 -6.04 -19.31
CA ALA A 306 -3.82 -4.62 -19.56
C ALA A 306 -2.63 -3.94 -20.27
N GLY A 307 -1.48 -4.63 -20.40
CA GLY A 307 -0.27 -4.14 -21.05
C GLY A 307 0.78 -3.55 -20.09
N CYS A 308 0.56 -3.61 -18.77
CA CYS A 308 1.51 -3.13 -17.79
C CYS A 308 2.55 -4.21 -17.49
N ASP A 309 3.69 -4.16 -18.18
CA ASP A 309 4.79 -5.15 -18.07
C ASP A 309 5.97 -4.64 -17.20
N LEU A 310 5.71 -3.65 -16.35
CA LEU A 310 6.74 -3.10 -15.46
C LEU A 310 7.33 -4.20 -14.56
N PRO A 311 8.68 -4.25 -14.41
CA PRO A 311 9.32 -5.16 -13.48
C PRO A 311 9.08 -4.70 -12.03
N PHE A 312 9.04 -5.65 -11.11
CA PHE A 312 8.94 -5.37 -9.67
C PHE A 312 10.26 -5.65 -8.96
N VAL A 313 10.62 -4.76 -8.05
CA VAL A 313 11.85 -4.85 -7.25
C VAL A 313 11.76 -6.05 -6.30
N GLU A 314 12.85 -6.82 -6.18
CA GLU A 314 12.96 -7.89 -5.19
C GLU A 314 13.07 -7.36 -3.77
N VAL A 315 12.56 -8.12 -2.79
CA VAL A 315 12.52 -7.70 -1.38
C VAL A 315 13.90 -7.25 -0.88
N ALA A 316 14.96 -8.00 -1.17
CA ALA A 316 16.30 -7.65 -0.70
C ALA A 316 16.76 -6.27 -1.23
N ALA A 317 16.51 -5.98 -2.50
CA ALA A 317 16.84 -4.69 -3.12
C ALA A 317 15.93 -3.55 -2.61
N GLY A 318 14.63 -3.81 -2.48
CA GLY A 318 13.68 -2.82 -1.96
C GLY A 318 13.94 -2.45 -0.50
N VAL A 319 14.22 -3.43 0.35
CA VAL A 319 14.61 -3.20 1.75
C VAL A 319 15.90 -2.39 1.83
N ARG A 320 16.89 -2.68 0.97
CA ARG A 320 18.13 -1.90 0.93
C ARG A 320 17.85 -0.43 0.58
N ARG A 321 17.08 -0.15 -0.48
CA ARG A 321 16.67 1.22 -0.86
C ARG A 321 15.95 1.93 0.28
N TYR A 322 15.07 1.21 0.98
CA TYR A 322 14.33 1.76 2.12
C TYR A 322 15.26 2.14 3.27
N LEU A 323 16.23 1.28 3.63
CA LEU A 323 17.20 1.57 4.69
C LEU A 323 18.13 2.73 4.33
N ASP A 324 18.56 2.83 3.08
CA ASP A 324 19.35 3.96 2.58
C ASP A 324 18.57 5.28 2.72
N TRP A 325 17.26 5.27 2.39
CA TRP A 325 16.36 6.41 2.60
C TRP A 325 16.21 6.77 4.09
N LEU A 326 16.01 5.78 4.96
CA LEU A 326 15.90 6.01 6.42
C LEU A 326 17.18 6.61 7.00
N ALA A 327 18.34 6.17 6.54
CA ALA A 327 19.62 6.70 6.98
C ALA A 327 19.79 8.19 6.59
N GLN A 328 19.34 8.58 5.39
CA GLN A 328 19.35 9.96 4.93
C GLN A 328 18.32 10.83 5.68
N ALA A 329 17.10 10.33 5.88
CA ALA A 329 16.03 11.05 6.57
C ALA A 329 16.32 11.24 8.08
N GLY A 330 17.11 10.35 8.69
CA GLY A 330 17.53 10.48 10.10
C GLY A 330 18.66 11.48 10.33
N GLN A 331 19.26 12.02 9.26
CA GLN A 331 20.30 13.05 9.30
C GLN A 331 19.74 14.48 9.09
N SER A 332 18.47 14.58 8.73
CA SER A 332 17.73 15.84 8.51
C SER A 332 16.85 16.15 9.72
#